data_2420c470d6fb2b22af9cc4a6c5f25e95
#
_entry.id   2420c470d6fb2b22af9cc4a6c5f25e95
#
_cell.length_a   1.000
_cell.length_b   1.000
_cell.length_c   1.000
_cell.angle_alpha   90.00
_cell.angle_beta   90.00
_cell.angle_gamma   90.00
#
_symmetry.space_group_name_H-M   'P 1'
#
loop_
_entity.id
_entity.type
_entity.pdbx_description
1 polymer ?
#
loop_
_entity_poly.entity_id
_entity_poly.type
_entity_poly.pdbx_seq_one_letter_code
_entity_poly.pdbx_strand_id
1 'polypeptide(L)'
;HNDAPDPVTGKLVSKDVVRKGFEHVNELARQIIERGKDWKLWVLCDRDPITNWVDRRVSLLGDAAHPMLQYLAQGACMAIEDAVCLSEQMKHGLDDIEKSLINYQNKRNLRTARVQLHSREIGKHVYHPDGVHALLRNKIMKSKSQEEWYDNIDWLYGATGLNN
;
A
#
# COMPACT_ATOMS: atom_id res chain seq x y z
N HIS A 1 -13.25 6.63 -7.74
CA HIS A 1 -12.80 5.42 -8.42
C HIS A 1 -13.10 5.55 -9.91
N ASN A 2 -12.07 5.83 -10.70
CA ASN A 2 -12.16 5.64 -12.14
C ASN A 2 -11.69 4.22 -12.38
N ASP A 3 -12.61 3.33 -12.71
CA ASP A 3 -12.27 2.03 -13.24
C ASP A 3 -11.53 2.28 -14.55
N ALA A 4 -10.21 2.13 -14.53
CA ALA A 4 -9.44 2.19 -15.76
C ALA A 4 -9.87 0.99 -16.61
N PRO A 5 -10.38 1.20 -17.83
CA PRO A 5 -10.91 0.12 -18.64
C PRO A 5 -9.86 -0.93 -18.99
N ASP A 6 -8.58 -0.55 -18.97
CA ASP A 6 -7.45 -1.46 -19.21
C ASP A 6 -6.31 -1.18 -18.23
N PRO A 7 -5.77 -2.19 -17.54
CA PRO A 7 -4.59 -2.05 -16.71
C PRO A 7 -3.39 -1.70 -17.59
N VAL A 8 -2.95 -0.44 -17.55
CA VAL A 8 -1.75 0.01 -18.26
C VAL A 8 -0.53 -0.23 -17.38
N THR A 9 0.33 -1.14 -17.79
CA THR A 9 1.55 -1.49 -17.08
C THR A 9 2.78 -1.24 -17.96
N GLY A 10 3.59 -0.26 -17.55
CA GLY A 10 4.88 0.01 -18.21
C GLY A 10 4.78 0.54 -19.64
N LYS A 11 3.67 1.17 -20.04
CA LYS A 11 3.53 1.78 -21.36
C LYS A 11 4.49 2.95 -21.52
N LEU A 12 5.34 2.92 -22.55
CA LEU A 12 6.21 4.05 -22.87
C LEU A 12 5.36 5.28 -23.22
N VAL A 13 5.70 6.41 -22.64
CA VAL A 13 5.06 7.69 -22.90
C VAL A 13 6.09 8.75 -23.26
N SER A 14 5.68 9.75 -24.06
CA SER A 14 6.54 10.88 -24.39
C SER A 14 6.79 11.76 -23.17
N LYS A 15 7.92 12.46 -23.16
CA LYS A 15 8.23 13.44 -22.11
C LYS A 15 7.16 14.55 -21.99
N ASP A 16 6.49 14.89 -23.08
CA ASP A 16 5.45 15.91 -23.08
C ASP A 16 4.21 15.49 -22.29
N VAL A 17 3.86 14.19 -22.30
CA VAL A 17 2.80 13.65 -21.42
C VAL A 17 3.18 13.83 -19.95
N VAL A 18 4.45 13.57 -19.62
CA VAL A 18 4.95 13.75 -18.24
C VAL A 18 4.94 15.22 -17.86
N ARG A 19 5.47 16.11 -18.71
CA ARG A 19 5.48 17.56 -18.47
C ARG A 19 4.08 18.09 -18.19
N LYS A 20 3.11 17.69 -18.99
CA LYS A 20 1.70 18.08 -18.81
C LYS A 20 1.11 17.60 -17.48
N GLY A 21 1.43 16.38 -17.08
CA GLY A 21 0.97 15.83 -15.81
C GLY A 21 1.57 16.52 -14.57
N PHE A 22 2.73 17.17 -14.73
CA PHE A 22 3.47 17.84 -13.65
C PHE A 22 3.72 19.33 -13.90
N GLU A 23 2.83 20.01 -14.63
CA GLU A 23 3.02 21.43 -14.99
C GLU A 23 3.02 22.40 -13.79
N HIS A 24 2.38 22.00 -12.67
CA HIS A 24 2.26 22.81 -11.44
C HIS A 24 3.31 22.52 -10.38
N VAL A 25 4.26 21.62 -10.65
CA VAL A 25 5.34 21.37 -9.69
C VAL A 25 6.38 22.48 -9.71
N ASN A 26 7.16 22.57 -8.64
CA ASN A 26 8.24 23.55 -8.53
C ASN A 26 9.36 23.30 -9.56
N GLU A 27 10.22 24.32 -9.73
CA GLU A 27 11.30 24.27 -10.72
C GLU A 27 12.27 23.11 -10.52
N LEU A 28 12.63 22.76 -9.27
CA LEU A 28 13.53 21.63 -9.00
C LEU A 28 12.93 20.31 -9.49
N ALA A 29 11.65 20.08 -9.25
CA ALA A 29 10.96 18.90 -9.73
C ALA A 29 10.91 18.84 -11.27
N ARG A 30 10.68 19.97 -11.93
CA ARG A 30 10.75 20.05 -13.42
C ARG A 30 12.13 19.67 -13.93
N GLN A 31 13.20 20.17 -13.31
CA GLN A 31 14.58 19.82 -13.70
C GLN A 31 14.85 18.32 -13.56
N ILE A 32 14.30 17.66 -12.55
CA ILE A 32 14.39 16.21 -12.38
C ILE A 32 13.68 15.50 -13.54
N ILE A 33 12.46 15.93 -13.88
CA ILE A 33 11.69 15.39 -15.00
C ILE A 33 12.45 15.53 -16.31
N GLU A 34 13.08 16.70 -16.56
CA GLU A 34 13.85 16.93 -17.79
C GLU A 34 15.05 15.98 -17.95
N ARG A 35 15.68 15.60 -16.85
CA ARG A 35 16.79 14.63 -16.86
C ARG A 35 16.35 13.18 -17.04
N GLY A 36 15.08 12.87 -16.75
CA GLY A 36 14.52 11.53 -16.88
C GLY A 36 14.46 11.07 -18.34
N LYS A 37 14.62 9.76 -18.57
CA LYS A 37 14.54 9.08 -19.86
C LYS A 37 13.62 7.87 -19.73
N ASP A 38 13.12 7.39 -20.87
CA ASP A 38 12.35 6.14 -20.98
C ASP A 38 11.15 6.09 -19.99
N TRP A 39 10.38 7.18 -19.99
CA TRP A 39 9.23 7.33 -19.13
C TRP A 39 8.17 6.27 -19.42
N LYS A 40 7.66 5.67 -18.35
CA LYS A 40 6.62 4.65 -18.43
C LYS A 40 5.42 5.04 -17.58
N LEU A 41 4.24 4.84 -18.12
CA LEU A 41 2.98 4.99 -17.43
C LEU A 41 2.58 3.68 -16.76
N TRP A 42 2.19 3.76 -15.49
CA TRP A 42 1.65 2.66 -14.71
C TRP A 42 0.32 3.11 -14.10
N VAL A 43 -0.73 2.32 -14.29
CA VAL A 43 -1.99 2.51 -13.58
C VAL A 43 -1.89 1.75 -12.27
N LEU A 44 -2.09 2.48 -11.17
CA LEU A 44 -2.13 1.87 -9.84
C LEU A 44 -3.49 1.25 -9.62
N CYS A 45 -3.50 -0.03 -9.33
CA CYS A 45 -4.71 -0.79 -9.03
C CYS A 45 -4.65 -1.28 -7.58
N ASP A 46 -5.77 -1.19 -6.90
CA ASP A 46 -6.00 -1.85 -5.63
C ASP A 46 -7.40 -2.50 -5.61
N ARG A 47 -7.72 -3.15 -4.55
CA ARG A 47 -8.99 -3.82 -4.35
C ARG A 47 -9.47 -3.58 -2.91
N ASP A 48 -10.77 -3.64 -2.68
CA ASP A 48 -11.29 -3.64 -1.32
C ASP A 48 -10.81 -4.88 -0.56
N PRO A 49 -10.53 -4.73 0.75
CA PRO A 49 -10.19 -5.86 1.59
C PRO A 49 -11.25 -6.97 1.49
N ILE A 50 -10.79 -8.20 1.35
CA ILE A 50 -11.65 -9.38 1.31
C ILE A 50 -11.49 -10.19 2.59
N THR A 51 -12.57 -10.80 3.04
CA THR A 51 -12.59 -11.56 4.31
C THR A 51 -12.15 -13.01 4.14
N ASN A 52 -12.25 -13.56 2.94
CA ASN A 52 -11.93 -14.96 2.69
C ASN A 52 -10.76 -15.11 1.71
N TRP A 53 -9.67 -15.69 2.21
CA TRP A 53 -8.44 -15.95 1.44
C TRP A 53 -8.21 -17.42 1.17
N VAL A 54 -8.95 -18.28 1.89
CA VAL A 54 -8.71 -19.73 1.90
C VAL A 54 -9.87 -20.47 1.25
N ASP A 55 -9.52 -21.37 0.34
CA ASP A 55 -10.42 -22.40 -0.17
C ASP A 55 -9.74 -23.76 -0.01
N ARG A 56 -10.19 -24.53 0.98
CA ARG A 56 -9.60 -25.82 1.32
C ARG A 56 -8.08 -25.73 1.53
N ARG A 57 -7.30 -26.31 0.62
CA ARG A 57 -5.83 -26.38 0.69
C ARG A 57 -5.13 -25.28 -0.13
N VAL A 58 -5.87 -24.27 -0.57
CA VAL A 58 -5.36 -23.12 -1.33
C VAL A 58 -5.57 -21.85 -0.51
N SER A 59 -4.55 -21.00 -0.44
CA SER A 59 -4.64 -19.70 0.19
C SER A 59 -4.01 -18.63 -0.67
N LEU A 60 -4.60 -17.43 -0.65
CA LEU A 60 -4.01 -16.23 -1.20
C LEU A 60 -2.91 -15.69 -0.26
N LEU A 61 -1.90 -15.01 -0.84
CA LEU A 61 -0.80 -14.39 -0.11
C LEU A 61 -0.34 -13.13 -0.85
N GLY A 62 0.11 -12.10 -0.11
CA GLY A 62 0.61 -10.87 -0.68
C GLY A 62 -0.42 -10.14 -1.55
N ASP A 63 -0.02 -9.61 -2.70
CA ASP A 63 -0.91 -8.84 -3.59
C ASP A 63 -2.11 -9.66 -4.11
N ALA A 64 -2.03 -10.98 -4.14
CA ALA A 64 -3.17 -11.82 -4.45
C ALA A 64 -4.28 -11.71 -3.40
N ALA A 65 -3.93 -11.52 -2.13
CA ALA A 65 -4.84 -11.36 -1.02
C ALA A 65 -5.23 -9.89 -0.76
N HIS A 66 -4.23 -9.00 -0.76
CA HIS A 66 -4.37 -7.61 -0.30
C HIS A 66 -3.59 -6.60 -1.17
N PRO A 67 -3.88 -6.50 -2.48
CA PRO A 67 -3.25 -5.48 -3.32
C PRO A 67 -3.57 -4.08 -2.76
N MET A 68 -2.56 -3.25 -2.62
CA MET A 68 -2.68 -1.94 -1.98
C MET A 68 -1.98 -0.85 -2.77
N LEU A 69 -2.46 0.39 -2.61
CA LEU A 69 -1.76 1.54 -3.16
C LEU A 69 -0.41 1.75 -2.47
N GLN A 70 0.52 2.34 -3.17
CA GLN A 70 1.93 2.48 -2.75
C GLN A 70 2.19 3.52 -1.65
N TYR A 71 1.17 4.27 -1.22
CA TYR A 71 1.36 5.48 -0.40
C TYR A 71 1.92 5.23 1.01
N LEU A 72 1.86 4.00 1.51
CA LEU A 72 2.54 3.57 2.74
C LEU A 72 3.80 2.75 2.48
N ALA A 73 4.11 2.42 1.21
CA ALA A 73 5.23 1.57 0.82
C ALA A 73 5.28 0.21 1.54
N GLN A 74 4.10 -0.38 1.85
CA GLN A 74 3.98 -1.57 2.71
C GLN A 74 3.64 -2.87 1.97
N GLY A 75 3.38 -2.86 0.66
CA GLY A 75 2.97 -4.07 -0.06
C GLY A 75 3.93 -5.24 0.15
N ALA A 76 5.22 -5.03 -0.13
CA ALA A 76 6.25 -6.05 0.06
C ALA A 76 6.44 -6.44 1.54
N CYS A 77 6.37 -5.49 2.46
CA CYS A 77 6.47 -5.76 3.90
C CYS A 77 5.34 -6.66 4.38
N MET A 78 4.10 -6.39 3.96
CA MET A 78 2.95 -7.23 4.29
C MET A 78 3.08 -8.64 3.72
N ALA A 79 3.59 -8.80 2.50
CA ALA A 79 3.84 -10.11 1.90
C ALA A 79 4.93 -10.90 2.65
N ILE A 80 5.97 -10.22 3.16
CA ILE A 80 7.01 -10.84 4.01
C ILE A 80 6.40 -11.28 5.35
N GLU A 81 5.62 -10.43 6.00
CA GLU A 81 4.90 -10.78 7.23
C GLU A 81 3.96 -11.98 6.99
N ASP A 82 3.27 -12.03 5.85
CA ASP A 82 2.42 -13.16 5.47
C ASP A 82 3.22 -14.47 5.39
N ALA A 83 4.38 -14.44 4.72
CA ALA A 83 5.22 -15.62 4.59
C ALA A 83 5.72 -16.13 5.94
N VAL A 84 6.12 -15.23 6.84
CA VAL A 84 6.52 -15.58 8.21
C VAL A 84 5.33 -16.16 8.98
N CYS A 85 4.17 -15.49 8.95
CA CYS A 85 2.97 -15.97 9.64
C CYS A 85 2.54 -17.34 9.14
N LEU A 86 2.50 -17.54 7.83
CA LEU A 86 2.15 -18.82 7.21
C LEU A 86 3.13 -19.92 7.64
N SER A 87 4.43 -19.64 7.60
CA SER A 87 5.47 -20.57 8.07
C SER A 87 5.26 -20.98 9.52
N GLU A 88 4.94 -20.04 10.41
CA GLU A 88 4.66 -20.34 11.82
C GLU A 88 3.42 -21.23 11.97
N GLN A 89 2.34 -20.97 11.22
CA GLN A 89 1.14 -21.79 11.29
C GLN A 89 1.38 -23.24 10.78
N MET A 90 2.34 -23.41 9.85
CA MET A 90 2.69 -24.71 9.29
C MET A 90 3.64 -25.55 10.17
N LYS A 91 4.32 -24.94 11.16
CA LYS A 91 5.23 -25.65 12.08
C LYS A 91 4.54 -26.74 12.93
N HIS A 92 3.26 -26.58 13.21
CA HIS A 92 2.48 -27.47 14.07
C HIS A 92 1.98 -28.73 13.35
N GLY A 93 2.44 -28.97 12.14
CA GLY A 93 2.18 -30.18 11.37
C GLY A 93 1.33 -29.94 10.13
N LEU A 94 1.57 -30.79 9.14
CA LEU A 94 0.82 -30.79 7.88
C LEU A 94 -0.48 -31.62 7.99
N ASP A 95 -0.77 -32.17 9.18
CA ASP A 95 -1.91 -33.07 9.40
C ASP A 95 -3.26 -32.31 9.30
N ASP A 96 -3.25 -31.00 9.55
CA ASP A 96 -4.43 -30.14 9.38
C ASP A 96 -4.06 -28.83 8.65
N ILE A 97 -3.72 -28.96 7.37
CA ILE A 97 -3.34 -27.82 6.51
C ILE A 97 -4.46 -26.79 6.43
N GLU A 98 -5.71 -27.22 6.30
CA GLU A 98 -6.85 -26.31 6.15
C GLU A 98 -6.99 -25.40 7.38
N LYS A 99 -6.85 -25.96 8.57
CA LYS A 99 -6.86 -25.18 9.81
C LYS A 99 -5.67 -24.22 9.91
N SER A 100 -4.49 -24.65 9.51
CA SER A 100 -3.29 -23.78 9.48
C SER A 100 -3.47 -22.59 8.54
N LEU A 101 -4.06 -22.80 7.37
CA LEU A 101 -4.38 -21.73 6.41
C LEU A 101 -5.44 -20.78 6.95
N ILE A 102 -6.48 -21.29 7.61
CA ILE A 102 -7.51 -20.46 8.25
C ILE A 102 -6.90 -19.61 9.39
N ASN A 103 -6.03 -20.20 10.20
CA ASN A 103 -5.33 -19.47 11.27
C ASN A 103 -4.44 -18.35 10.70
N TYR A 104 -3.72 -18.64 9.62
CA TYR A 104 -2.94 -17.63 8.88
C TYR A 104 -3.84 -16.46 8.42
N GLN A 105 -4.92 -16.76 7.71
CA GLN A 105 -5.89 -15.75 7.27
C GLN A 105 -6.39 -14.89 8.45
N ASN A 106 -6.81 -15.51 9.55
CA ASN A 106 -7.37 -14.80 10.70
C ASN A 106 -6.37 -13.87 11.37
N LYS A 107 -5.09 -14.23 11.38
CA LYS A 107 -4.02 -13.40 11.93
C LYS A 107 -3.66 -12.22 11.02
N ARG A 108 -3.81 -12.38 9.71
CA ARG A 108 -3.31 -11.40 8.74
C ARG A 108 -4.36 -10.44 8.21
N ASN A 109 -5.59 -10.93 8.05
CA ASN A 109 -6.67 -10.23 7.33
C ASN A 109 -6.89 -8.78 7.83
N LEU A 110 -7.11 -8.57 9.14
CA LEU A 110 -7.40 -7.24 9.66
C LEU A 110 -6.21 -6.29 9.58
N ARG A 111 -4.98 -6.80 9.77
CA ARG A 111 -3.77 -5.99 9.67
C ARG A 111 -3.55 -5.49 8.24
N THR A 112 -3.64 -6.38 7.26
CA THR A 112 -3.47 -6.00 5.85
C THR A 112 -4.62 -5.13 5.35
N ALA A 113 -5.87 -5.40 5.77
CA ALA A 113 -7.02 -4.55 5.47
C ALA A 113 -6.81 -3.11 5.98
N ARG A 114 -6.29 -2.95 7.21
CA ARG A 114 -5.95 -1.64 7.76
C ARG A 114 -4.91 -0.92 6.89
N VAL A 115 -3.88 -1.63 6.43
CA VAL A 115 -2.85 -1.03 5.56
C VAL A 115 -3.44 -0.63 4.20
N GLN A 116 -4.28 -1.48 3.56
CA GLN A 116 -4.96 -1.16 2.31
C GLN A 116 -5.78 0.13 2.41
N LEU A 117 -6.67 0.20 3.41
CA LEU A 117 -7.57 1.33 3.59
C LEU A 117 -6.79 2.60 3.98
N HIS A 118 -5.83 2.47 4.89
CA HIS A 118 -5.01 3.62 5.32
C HIS A 118 -4.12 4.14 4.19
N SER A 119 -3.63 3.27 3.32
CA SER A 119 -2.90 3.68 2.13
C SER A 119 -3.74 4.58 1.21
N ARG A 120 -5.03 4.27 1.00
CA ARG A 120 -5.96 5.12 0.24
C ARG A 120 -6.11 6.49 0.88
N GLU A 121 -6.33 6.52 2.20
CA GLU A 121 -6.51 7.78 2.94
C GLU A 121 -5.25 8.67 2.88
N ILE A 122 -4.07 8.06 3.03
CA ILE A 122 -2.79 8.78 2.88
C ILE A 122 -2.65 9.32 1.45
N GLY A 123 -2.97 8.53 0.43
CA GLY A 123 -2.97 9.00 -0.95
C GLY A 123 -3.86 10.23 -1.14
N LYS A 124 -5.10 10.15 -0.67
CA LYS A 124 -6.11 11.21 -0.82
C LYS A 124 -5.80 12.46 0.00
N HIS A 125 -5.43 12.31 1.26
CA HIS A 125 -5.36 13.43 2.20
C HIS A 125 -3.95 13.97 2.43
N VAL A 126 -2.91 13.19 2.13
CA VAL A 126 -1.52 13.60 2.33
C VAL A 126 -0.82 13.89 1.01
N TYR A 127 -0.90 12.98 0.04
CA TYR A 127 -0.15 13.13 -1.22
C TYR A 127 -0.86 14.02 -2.24
N HIS A 128 -2.18 13.92 -2.35
CA HIS A 128 -2.95 14.56 -3.44
C HIS A 128 -4.01 15.61 -3.02
N PRO A 129 -3.93 16.24 -1.84
CA PRO A 129 -4.85 17.32 -1.53
C PRO A 129 -4.49 18.57 -2.33
N ASP A 130 -5.50 19.34 -2.68
CA ASP A 130 -5.37 20.67 -3.33
C ASP A 130 -6.10 21.76 -2.54
N GLY A 131 -6.00 22.99 -2.97
CA GLY A 131 -6.73 24.13 -2.43
C GLY A 131 -6.68 24.20 -0.89
N VAL A 132 -7.86 24.37 -0.29
CA VAL A 132 -8.00 24.50 1.17
C VAL A 132 -7.58 23.21 1.90
N HIS A 133 -7.78 22.04 1.31
CA HIS A 133 -7.36 20.76 1.90
C HIS A 133 -5.83 20.70 2.05
N ALA A 134 -5.08 21.15 1.04
CA ALA A 134 -3.62 21.24 1.11
C ALA A 134 -3.15 22.21 2.20
N LEU A 135 -3.80 23.36 2.34
CA LEU A 135 -3.50 24.34 3.39
C LEU A 135 -3.75 23.77 4.79
N LEU A 136 -4.89 23.09 4.97
CA LEU A 136 -5.23 22.44 6.23
C LEU A 136 -4.23 21.33 6.57
N ARG A 137 -3.92 20.44 5.61
CA ARG A 137 -2.91 19.39 5.78
C ARG A 137 -1.57 20.00 6.23
N ASN A 138 -1.10 21.03 5.56
CA ASN A 138 0.17 21.68 5.89
C ASN A 138 0.17 22.28 7.30
N LYS A 139 -0.96 22.87 7.72
CA LYS A 139 -1.12 23.40 9.08
C LYS A 139 -1.06 22.29 10.11
N ILE A 140 -1.79 21.19 9.90
CA ILE A 140 -1.81 20.03 10.81
C ILE A 140 -0.41 19.41 10.89
N MET A 141 0.26 19.23 9.75
CA MET A 141 1.60 18.66 9.72
C MET A 141 2.62 19.49 10.51
N LYS A 142 2.54 20.81 10.39
CA LYS A 142 3.43 21.73 11.13
C LYS A 142 3.15 21.78 12.63
N SER A 143 1.94 21.49 13.08
CA SER A 143 1.57 21.54 14.49
C SER A 143 1.96 20.31 15.28
N LYS A 144 2.25 19.18 14.61
CA LYS A 144 2.62 17.94 15.26
C LYS A 144 4.08 17.91 15.71
N SER A 145 4.30 17.44 16.94
CA SER A 145 5.63 17.12 17.43
C SER A 145 6.20 15.86 16.76
N GLN A 146 7.47 15.60 16.93
CA GLN A 146 8.12 14.39 16.45
C GLN A 146 7.52 13.12 17.12
N GLU A 147 7.20 13.20 18.40
CA GLU A 147 6.59 12.11 19.16
C GLU A 147 5.20 11.76 18.60
N GLU A 148 4.34 12.75 18.38
CA GLU A 148 3.03 12.55 17.77
C GLU A 148 3.12 11.95 16.35
N TRP A 149 4.18 12.22 15.60
CA TRP A 149 4.42 11.58 14.31
C TRP A 149 4.76 10.10 14.47
N TYR A 150 5.60 9.73 15.43
CA TYR A 150 5.92 8.32 15.70
C TYR A 150 4.69 7.56 16.19
N ASP A 151 3.91 8.13 17.11
CA ASP A 151 2.68 7.51 17.61
C ASP A 151 1.68 7.20 16.49
N ASN A 152 1.57 8.09 15.50
CA ASN A 152 0.67 7.88 14.37
C ASN A 152 1.03 6.66 13.50
N ILE A 153 2.29 6.24 13.49
CA ILE A 153 2.78 5.14 12.66
C ILE A 153 3.21 3.91 13.48
N ASP A 154 3.17 3.99 14.81
CA ASP A 154 3.57 2.90 15.71
C ASP A 154 2.79 1.60 15.42
N TRP A 155 1.49 1.70 15.19
CA TRP A 155 0.67 0.54 14.82
C TRP A 155 1.18 -0.22 13.58
N LEU A 156 1.93 0.46 12.69
CA LEU A 156 2.47 -0.10 11.45
C LEU A 156 3.88 -0.65 11.65
N TYR A 157 4.74 0.11 12.33
CA TYR A 157 6.16 -0.18 12.48
C TYR A 157 6.54 -0.73 13.86
N GLY A 158 5.76 -0.43 14.89
CA GLY A 158 6.07 -0.80 16.28
C GLY A 158 5.79 -2.27 16.61
N ALA A 159 4.79 -2.87 15.95
CA ALA A 159 4.44 -4.26 16.18
C ALA A 159 3.90 -4.93 14.91
N THR A 160 4.47 -6.09 14.55
CA THR A 160 4.02 -6.88 13.41
C THR A 160 2.81 -7.78 13.73
N GLY A 161 2.52 -8.00 15.01
CA GLY A 161 1.51 -8.96 15.46
C GLY A 161 1.90 -10.43 15.23
N LEU A 162 3.16 -10.69 14.87
CA LEU A 162 3.64 -12.05 14.59
C LEU A 162 4.08 -12.79 15.87
N ASN A 163 4.32 -12.06 16.95
CA ASN A 163 4.89 -12.60 18.20
C ASN A 163 3.84 -12.85 19.30
N ASN A 164 2.56 -12.92 18.97
CA ASN A 164 1.47 -13.19 19.91
C ASN A 164 0.78 -14.51 19.61
#